data_3edb439c8e032912a90cecccf04c3fc3
#
_entry.id   3edb439c8e032912a90cecccf04c3fc3
#
_cell.length_a   1.000
_cell.length_b   1.000
_cell.length_c   1.000
_cell.angle_alpha   90.00
_cell.angle_beta   90.00
_cell.angle_gamma   90.00
#
_symmetry.space_group_name_H-M   'P 1'
#
loop_
_entity.id
_entity.type
_entity.pdbx_description
1 polymer ?
#
loop_
_entity_poly.entity_id
_entity_poly.type
_entity_poly.pdbx_seq_one_letter_code
_entity_poly.pdbx_strand_id
1 'polypeptide(L)'
;MKKNKMLIKSVNKLVNASFKNGRMVESQVGRSIKILKSLPSLEAIQALSEFLKGIKRKEREHTLYIETVSPLTSVQVEKAKKIVGKKMLITKVLVSVRPEILGGFKLRVGDEIWDSSILGKINQVKEAIASGGSSQSN
;
A
#
# COMPACT_ATOMS: atom_id res chain seq x y z
N MET A 1 -14.97 -24.98 -10.62
CA MET A 1 -13.62 -25.03 -10.06
C MET A 1 -12.58 -24.63 -11.05
N LYS A 2 -12.39 -25.37 -12.16
CA LYS A 2 -11.44 -24.96 -13.20
C LYS A 2 -11.79 -23.60 -13.81
N LYS A 3 -13.08 -23.34 -14.02
CA LYS A 3 -13.55 -22.06 -14.55
C LYS A 3 -13.16 -20.90 -13.63
N ASN A 4 -13.30 -21.08 -12.33
CA ASN A 4 -12.97 -20.04 -11.37
C ASN A 4 -11.46 -19.74 -11.35
N LYS A 5 -10.62 -20.76 -11.45
CA LYS A 5 -9.16 -20.56 -11.50
C LYS A 5 -8.74 -19.79 -12.75
N MET A 6 -9.32 -20.15 -13.90
CA MET A 6 -9.01 -19.45 -15.15
C MET A 6 -9.50 -18.02 -15.12
N LEU A 7 -10.68 -17.79 -14.56
CA LEU A 7 -11.23 -16.46 -14.42
C LEU A 7 -10.34 -15.59 -13.53
N ILE A 8 -9.97 -16.12 -12.37
CA ILE A 8 -9.09 -15.42 -11.43
C ILE A 8 -7.73 -15.11 -12.07
N LYS A 9 -7.19 -16.06 -12.81
CA LYS A 9 -5.92 -15.87 -13.50
C LYS A 9 -6.01 -14.76 -14.56
N SER A 10 -7.09 -14.73 -15.31
CA SER A 10 -7.33 -13.69 -16.31
C SER A 10 -7.52 -12.34 -15.65
N VAL A 11 -8.27 -12.30 -14.54
CA VAL A 11 -8.49 -11.08 -13.77
C VAL A 11 -7.17 -10.55 -13.24
N ASN A 12 -6.31 -11.42 -12.72
CA ASN A 12 -5.01 -11.03 -12.19
C ASN A 12 -4.12 -10.42 -13.28
N LYS A 13 -4.21 -10.92 -14.50
CA LYS A 13 -3.49 -10.31 -15.63
C LYS A 13 -3.98 -8.90 -15.89
N LEU A 14 -5.29 -8.68 -15.80
CA LEU A 14 -5.86 -7.34 -15.98
C LEU A 14 -5.46 -6.40 -14.84
N VAL A 15 -5.42 -6.93 -13.61
CA VAL A 15 -4.95 -6.15 -12.46
C VAL A 15 -3.50 -5.70 -12.70
N ASN A 16 -2.64 -6.63 -13.08
CA ASN A 16 -1.24 -6.30 -13.32
C ASN A 16 -1.06 -5.31 -14.47
N ALA A 17 -1.86 -5.43 -15.51
CA ALA A 17 -1.84 -4.50 -16.64
C ALA A 17 -2.33 -3.11 -16.27
N SER A 18 -3.09 -3.00 -15.18
CA SER A 18 -3.64 -1.72 -14.71
C SER A 18 -2.64 -0.90 -13.91
N PHE A 19 -1.46 -1.44 -13.63
CA PHE A 19 -0.42 -0.75 -12.87
C PHE A 19 0.84 -0.59 -13.71
N LYS A 20 1.48 0.56 -13.56
CA LYS A 20 2.76 0.83 -14.19
C LYS A 20 3.64 1.52 -13.15
N ASN A 21 4.80 0.91 -12.86
CA ASN A 21 5.72 1.43 -11.84
C ASN A 21 5.05 1.63 -10.50
N GLY A 22 4.18 0.69 -10.11
CA GLY A 22 3.47 0.73 -8.84
C GLY A 22 2.30 1.69 -8.78
N ARG A 23 2.00 2.40 -9.86
CA ARG A 23 0.89 3.36 -9.91
C ARG A 23 -0.23 2.86 -10.79
N MET A 24 -1.46 3.08 -10.34
CA MET A 24 -2.64 2.70 -11.09
C MET A 24 -2.81 3.60 -12.33
N VAL A 25 -3.07 2.97 -13.46
CA VAL A 25 -3.33 3.68 -14.73
C VAL A 25 -4.84 3.64 -14.99
N GLU A 26 -5.52 4.76 -14.81
CA GLU A 26 -6.98 4.84 -14.90
C GLU A 26 -7.54 4.36 -16.25
N SER A 27 -6.87 4.68 -17.35
CA SER A 27 -7.32 4.24 -18.67
C SER A 27 -7.32 2.72 -18.81
N GLN A 28 -6.32 2.06 -18.23
CA GLN A 28 -6.23 0.61 -18.25
C GLN A 28 -7.28 -0.02 -17.35
N VAL A 29 -7.54 0.59 -16.20
CA VAL A 29 -8.60 0.14 -15.29
C VAL A 29 -9.95 0.22 -16.01
N GLY A 30 -10.21 1.33 -16.69
CA GLY A 30 -11.45 1.51 -17.45
C GLY A 30 -11.63 0.47 -18.54
N ARG A 31 -10.57 0.16 -19.28
CA ARG A 31 -10.61 -0.88 -20.33
C ARG A 31 -10.88 -2.25 -19.73
N SER A 32 -10.22 -2.56 -18.62
CA SER A 32 -10.40 -3.84 -17.93
C SER A 32 -11.85 -3.99 -17.45
N ILE A 33 -12.40 -2.94 -16.88
CA ILE A 33 -13.81 -2.96 -16.42
C ILE A 33 -14.74 -3.21 -17.59
N LYS A 34 -14.53 -2.59 -18.73
CA LYS A 34 -15.36 -2.81 -19.93
C LYS A 34 -15.31 -4.27 -20.38
N ILE A 35 -14.10 -4.84 -20.40
CA ILE A 35 -13.92 -6.25 -20.76
C ILE A 35 -14.70 -7.15 -19.80
N LEU A 36 -14.57 -6.92 -18.49
CA LEU A 36 -15.22 -7.76 -17.49
C LEU A 36 -16.73 -7.60 -17.50
N LYS A 37 -17.22 -6.41 -17.79
CA LYS A 37 -18.67 -6.18 -17.92
C LYS A 37 -19.30 -6.90 -19.08
N SER A 38 -18.54 -7.27 -20.09
CA SER A 38 -19.06 -7.97 -21.25
C SER A 38 -19.29 -9.45 -21.00
N LEU A 39 -18.85 -9.97 -19.86
CA LEU A 39 -19.09 -11.36 -19.48
C LEU A 39 -20.55 -11.60 -19.09
N PRO A 40 -21.01 -12.87 -19.10
CA PRO A 40 -22.34 -13.19 -18.57
C PRO A 40 -22.47 -12.69 -17.13
N SER A 41 -23.69 -12.34 -16.73
CA SER A 41 -23.94 -11.61 -15.48
C SER A 41 -23.25 -12.14 -14.24
N LEU A 42 -23.35 -13.45 -13.98
CA LEU A 42 -22.73 -14.03 -12.80
C LEU A 42 -21.21 -13.96 -12.86
N GLU A 43 -20.66 -14.29 -14.02
CA GLU A 43 -19.21 -14.24 -14.22
C GLU A 43 -18.70 -12.80 -14.14
N ALA A 44 -19.45 -11.86 -14.68
CA ALA A 44 -19.09 -10.43 -14.60
C ALA A 44 -19.02 -9.96 -13.15
N ILE A 45 -20.00 -10.32 -12.33
CA ILE A 45 -20.02 -9.94 -10.91
C ILE A 45 -18.80 -10.52 -10.18
N GLN A 46 -18.54 -11.81 -10.39
CA GLN A 46 -17.37 -12.45 -9.78
C GLN A 46 -16.07 -11.83 -10.24
N ALA A 47 -15.94 -11.60 -11.54
CA ALA A 47 -14.74 -11.04 -12.12
C ALA A 47 -14.47 -9.61 -11.64
N LEU A 48 -15.51 -8.79 -11.60
CA LEU A 48 -15.37 -7.41 -11.11
C LEU A 48 -15.02 -7.36 -9.61
N SER A 49 -15.61 -8.27 -8.83
CA SER A 49 -15.28 -8.39 -7.41
C SER A 49 -13.82 -8.77 -7.22
N GLU A 50 -13.33 -9.76 -7.95
CA GLU A 50 -11.93 -10.18 -7.88
C GLU A 50 -10.98 -9.09 -8.40
N PHE A 51 -11.41 -8.39 -9.45
CA PHE A 51 -10.63 -7.29 -10.00
C PHE A 51 -10.45 -6.18 -8.96
N LEU A 52 -11.54 -5.80 -8.29
CA LEU A 52 -11.49 -4.77 -7.24
C LEU A 52 -10.58 -5.20 -6.10
N LYS A 53 -10.67 -6.44 -5.65
CA LYS A 53 -9.78 -6.98 -4.61
C LYS A 53 -8.33 -6.92 -5.05
N GLY A 54 -8.06 -7.27 -6.30
CA GLY A 54 -6.71 -7.25 -6.85
C GLY A 54 -6.13 -5.83 -6.93
N ILE A 55 -6.94 -4.88 -7.38
CA ILE A 55 -6.53 -3.47 -7.44
C ILE A 55 -6.19 -2.96 -6.04
N LYS A 56 -7.06 -3.20 -5.06
CA LYS A 56 -6.83 -2.77 -3.68
C LYS A 56 -5.56 -3.39 -3.09
N ARG A 57 -5.33 -4.67 -3.35
CA ARG A 57 -4.14 -5.37 -2.87
C ARG A 57 -2.88 -4.77 -3.49
N LYS A 58 -2.88 -4.50 -4.79
CA LYS A 58 -1.75 -3.86 -5.47
C LYS A 58 -1.46 -2.48 -4.91
N GLU A 59 -2.49 -1.69 -4.66
CA GLU A 59 -2.31 -0.38 -4.06
C GLU A 59 -1.69 -0.47 -2.67
N ARG A 60 -2.16 -1.43 -1.85
CA ARG A 60 -1.59 -1.62 -0.51
C ARG A 60 -0.12 -2.00 -0.55
N GLU A 61 0.30 -2.76 -1.56
CA GLU A 61 1.70 -3.16 -1.69
C GLU A 61 2.63 -1.97 -1.90
N HIS A 62 2.11 -0.86 -2.41
CA HIS A 62 2.88 0.34 -2.70
C HIS A 62 2.47 1.54 -1.86
N THR A 63 1.66 1.32 -0.84
CA THR A 63 1.20 2.38 0.05
C THR A 63 1.84 2.21 1.42
N LEU A 64 2.47 3.27 1.92
CA LEU A 64 2.98 3.30 3.28
C LEU A 64 1.91 3.88 4.18
N TYR A 65 1.44 3.07 5.13
CA TYR A 65 0.51 3.51 6.16
C TYR A 65 1.28 3.81 7.43
N ILE A 66 1.10 5.00 7.96
CA ILE A 66 1.74 5.42 9.21
C ILE A 66 0.66 5.69 10.24
N GLU A 67 0.68 4.97 11.34
CA GLU A 67 -0.16 5.27 12.49
C GLU A 67 0.73 5.91 13.55
N THR A 68 0.32 7.07 14.04
CA THR A 68 1.13 7.84 14.97
C THR A 68 0.27 8.48 16.04
N VAL A 69 0.87 8.85 17.18
CA VAL A 69 0.18 9.49 18.31
C VAL A 69 -0.10 10.96 18.01
N SER A 70 0.73 11.59 17.23
CA SER A 70 0.62 13.02 16.91
C SER A 70 0.88 13.26 15.43
N PRO A 71 0.38 14.38 14.89
CA PRO A 71 0.58 14.69 13.47
C PRO A 71 2.06 14.78 13.11
N LEU A 72 2.38 14.36 11.88
CA LEU A 72 3.72 14.44 11.32
C LEU A 72 3.81 15.60 10.35
N THR A 73 4.97 16.23 10.30
CA THR A 73 5.24 17.26 9.30
C THR A 73 5.48 16.60 7.93
N SER A 74 5.37 17.38 6.87
CA SER A 74 5.64 16.86 5.52
C SER A 74 7.08 16.34 5.38
N VAL A 75 8.02 16.99 6.06
CA VAL A 75 9.44 16.57 6.05
C VAL A 75 9.58 15.20 6.71
N GLN A 76 8.92 15.00 7.84
CA GLN A 76 8.94 13.71 8.55
C GLN A 76 8.33 12.60 7.70
N VAL A 77 7.22 12.87 7.03
CA VAL A 77 6.57 11.91 6.14
C VAL A 77 7.50 11.53 4.98
N GLU A 78 8.14 12.52 4.36
CA GLU A 78 9.07 12.26 3.27
C GLU A 78 10.26 11.42 3.70
N LYS A 79 10.74 11.61 4.93
CA LYS A 79 11.84 10.81 5.46
C LYS A 79 11.43 9.37 5.71
N ALA A 80 10.25 9.17 6.28
CA ALA A 80 9.72 7.83 6.47
C ALA A 80 9.58 7.11 5.11
N LYS A 81 9.05 7.81 4.13
CA LYS A 81 8.91 7.31 2.77
C LYS A 81 10.26 6.91 2.16
N LYS A 82 11.29 7.74 2.35
CA LYS A 82 12.63 7.44 1.86
C LYS A 82 13.23 6.20 2.49
N ILE A 83 13.09 6.08 3.80
CA ILE A 83 13.66 4.94 4.53
C ILE A 83 13.01 3.63 4.08
N VAL A 84 11.68 3.60 4.03
CA VAL A 84 10.96 2.42 3.59
C VAL A 84 11.17 2.18 2.09
N GLY A 85 11.26 3.25 1.32
CA GLY A 85 11.45 3.19 -0.13
C GLY A 85 12.76 2.55 -0.57
N LYS A 86 13.73 2.42 0.32
CA LYS A 86 14.96 1.68 0.02
C LYS A 86 14.70 0.18 -0.16
N LYS A 87 13.65 -0.33 0.47
CA LYS A 87 13.30 -1.75 0.41
C LYS A 87 12.09 -2.04 -0.46
N MET A 88 11.21 -1.07 -0.59
CA MET A 88 9.93 -1.25 -1.27
C MET A 88 9.60 -0.03 -2.10
N LEU A 89 8.98 -0.24 -3.25
CA LEU A 89 8.50 0.88 -4.07
C LEU A 89 7.25 1.47 -3.42
N ILE A 90 7.37 2.70 -2.92
CA ILE A 90 6.26 3.42 -2.28
C ILE A 90 5.78 4.52 -3.21
N THR A 91 4.51 4.49 -3.56
CA THR A 91 3.88 5.49 -4.42
C THR A 91 2.89 6.38 -3.69
N LYS A 92 2.50 5.99 -2.48
CA LYS A 92 1.49 6.71 -1.71
C LYS A 92 1.78 6.57 -0.23
N VAL A 93 1.56 7.63 0.54
CA VAL A 93 1.71 7.61 1.99
C VAL A 93 0.42 8.11 2.63
N LEU A 94 -0.10 7.35 3.57
CA LEU A 94 -1.28 7.73 4.34
C LEU A 94 -0.92 7.76 5.81
N VAL A 95 -1.22 8.88 6.48
CA VAL A 95 -0.93 9.05 7.90
C VAL A 95 -2.24 9.07 8.68
N SER A 96 -2.31 8.26 9.72
CA SER A 96 -3.46 8.21 10.61
C SER A 96 -3.00 8.57 12.01
N VAL A 97 -3.60 9.59 12.60
CA VAL A 97 -3.27 10.00 13.96
C VAL A 97 -4.21 9.28 14.91
N ARG A 98 -3.63 8.48 15.80
CA ARG A 98 -4.38 7.70 16.79
C ARG A 98 -3.83 7.95 18.17
N PRO A 99 -4.44 8.87 18.93
CA PRO A 99 -3.96 9.19 20.28
C PRO A 99 -4.00 7.99 21.24
N GLU A 100 -4.85 7.00 20.95
CA GLU A 100 -4.96 5.81 21.79
C GLU A 100 -3.80 4.84 21.65
N ILE A 101 -2.94 5.01 20.66
CA ILE A 101 -1.74 4.19 20.53
C ILE A 101 -0.76 4.59 21.61
N LEU A 102 -0.42 3.62 22.46
CA LEU A 102 0.49 3.90 23.56
C LEU A 102 1.94 3.92 23.09
N GLY A 103 2.50 5.12 23.12
CA GLY A 103 3.94 5.28 23.07
C GLY A 103 4.64 4.82 21.81
N GLY A 104 4.15 5.13 20.64
CA GLY A 104 4.90 4.77 19.48
C GLY A 104 4.20 5.08 18.19
N PHE A 105 4.70 4.48 17.14
CA PHE A 105 4.04 4.55 15.86
C PHE A 105 4.16 3.21 15.14
N LYS A 106 3.34 3.05 14.14
CA LYS A 106 3.25 1.80 13.41
C LYS A 106 3.34 2.10 11.91
N LEU A 107 4.17 1.37 11.21
CA LEU A 107 4.32 1.46 9.77
C LEU A 107 3.82 0.16 9.14
N ARG A 108 3.13 0.28 8.02
CA ARG A 108 2.65 -0.89 7.29
C ARG A 108 2.74 -0.65 5.78
N VAL A 109 3.27 -1.63 5.08
CA VAL A 109 3.24 -1.69 3.62
C VAL A 109 2.84 -3.10 3.22
N GLY A 110 1.68 -3.24 2.59
CA GLY A 110 1.16 -4.56 2.26
C GLY A 110 0.99 -5.40 3.51
N ASP A 111 1.70 -6.51 3.57
CA ASP A 111 1.68 -7.41 4.74
C ASP A 111 2.81 -7.15 5.72
N GLU A 112 3.73 -6.25 5.38
CA GLU A 112 4.84 -5.90 6.26
C GLU A 112 4.42 -4.87 7.28
N ILE A 113 4.63 -5.17 8.55
CA ILE A 113 4.26 -4.29 9.66
C ILE A 113 5.47 -4.08 10.55
N TRP A 114 5.74 -2.82 10.86
CA TRP A 114 6.75 -2.44 11.84
C TRP A 114 6.07 -1.62 12.93
N ASP A 115 6.16 -2.06 14.17
CA ASP A 115 5.60 -1.33 15.30
C ASP A 115 6.69 -1.02 16.31
N SER A 116 6.32 -0.33 17.39
CA SER A 116 7.29 0.12 18.38
C SER A 116 7.99 -1.02 19.15
N SER A 117 7.49 -2.25 19.04
CA SER A 117 8.13 -3.39 19.68
C SER A 117 9.23 -4.03 18.81
N ILE A 118 9.27 -3.69 17.54
CA ILE A 118 10.29 -4.18 16.62
C ILE A 118 11.45 -3.19 16.62
N LEU A 119 12.39 -3.42 17.52
CA LEU A 119 13.30 -2.37 17.97
C LEU A 119 14.22 -1.69 16.99
N GLY A 120 15.18 -2.34 16.47
CA GLY A 120 16.25 -1.68 15.72
C GLY A 120 15.76 -0.78 14.57
N LYS A 121 14.96 -1.33 13.70
CA LYS A 121 14.47 -0.60 12.52
C LYS A 121 13.51 0.52 12.89
N ILE A 122 12.65 0.28 13.88
CA ILE A 122 11.68 1.26 14.33
C ILE A 122 12.38 2.44 15.00
N ASN A 123 13.38 2.17 15.81
CA ASN A 123 14.15 3.22 16.45
C ASN A 123 14.84 4.12 15.41
N GLN A 124 15.39 3.53 14.37
CA GLN A 124 15.99 4.30 13.28
C GLN A 124 14.97 5.18 12.57
N VAL A 125 13.81 4.63 12.27
CA VAL A 125 12.75 5.39 11.62
C VAL A 125 12.24 6.48 12.56
N LYS A 126 12.05 6.16 13.83
CA LYS A 126 11.59 7.09 14.83
C LYS A 126 12.55 8.27 14.98
N GLU A 127 13.85 8.01 15.04
CA GLU A 127 14.87 9.04 15.12
C GLU A 127 14.86 9.91 13.88
N ALA A 128 14.78 9.31 12.70
CA ALA A 128 14.74 10.05 11.46
C ALA A 128 13.51 10.94 11.37
N ILE A 129 12.36 10.46 11.83
CA ILE A 129 11.13 11.23 11.85
C ILE A 129 11.18 12.33 12.89
N ALA A 130 11.59 11.99 14.11
CA ALA A 130 11.62 12.93 15.22
C ALA A 130 12.66 14.02 15.04
N SER A 131 13.82 13.67 14.51
CA SER A 131 14.90 14.64 14.33
C SER A 131 14.74 15.53 13.11
N GLY A 132 13.72 15.31 12.32
CA GLY A 132 13.56 16.08 11.10
C GLY A 132 14.75 15.96 10.17
N GLY A 133 15.57 14.94 10.37
CA GLY A 133 16.72 14.68 9.53
C GLY A 133 18.05 15.04 10.09
N SER A 134 18.11 15.62 11.23
CA SER A 134 19.38 15.77 11.87
C SER A 134 19.77 14.42 12.41
N SER A 135 20.76 13.86 11.90
CA SER A 135 21.28 12.61 12.40
C SER A 135 21.93 12.90 13.73
N GLN A 136 21.21 12.79 14.73
CA GLN A 136 21.80 12.82 16.03
C GLN A 136 22.19 11.43 16.38
N SER A 137 23.38 11.14 16.18
CA SER A 137 23.89 9.87 16.60
C SER A 137 24.14 9.91 18.08
N ASN A 138 23.43 9.66 18.90
CA ASN A 138 23.83 9.52 20.29
C ASN A 138 23.22 8.30 20.92
#